data_58e4781017b60ab3c597d5040bd461d4
#
_entry.id   58e4781017b60ab3c597d5040bd461d4
#
_cell.length_a   1.000
_cell.length_b   1.000
_cell.length_c   1.000
_cell.angle_alpha   90.00
_cell.angle_beta   90.00
_cell.angle_gamma   90.00
#
_symmetry.space_group_name_H-M   'P 1'
#
loop_
_entity.id
_entity.type
_entity.pdbx_description
1 polymer ?
#
loop_
_entity_poly.entity_id
_entity_poly.type
_entity_poly.pdbx_seq_one_letter_code
_entity_poly.pdbx_strand_id
1 'polypeptide(L)'
;MNNQHLEMKKIRDNHNHVWQYIPLNSASRIHHNQVVGDVLCRRNQKPIGTLTRTTQDGETQVLDIYPYKEKLGYSDKIVGYIIYEENDIETKYVRIVKKSGVKIWIPILIALLCLGIAGGVTWYILGNTSGPNLDKAAIAYQLPGGAKNTDPNKISIPGYGTLSMNQQTGMVHTVLLNPEGNPCYFTYIIRLKDTGEELYHTELIEPGKAIQEWKINKNLEKGEYAIEIQIDTAALEDYTQATNGSIINATLVVE
;
A
#
# COMPACT_ATOMS: atom_id res chain seq x y z
N MET A 1 -18.84 -56.69 -30.83
CA MET A 1 -19.07 -55.81 -29.68
C MET A 1 -17.76 -55.68 -28.93
N ASN A 2 -17.11 -54.52 -28.99
CA ASN A 2 -15.80 -54.28 -28.37
C ASN A 2 -15.97 -54.11 -26.86
N ASN A 3 -15.67 -55.13 -26.07
CA ASN A 3 -15.48 -55.00 -24.62
C ASN A 3 -14.19 -54.20 -24.35
N GLN A 4 -14.27 -52.88 -24.44
CA GLN A 4 -13.26 -52.05 -23.79
C GLN A 4 -13.48 -52.19 -22.29
N HIS A 5 -12.55 -52.84 -21.60
CA HIS A 5 -12.45 -52.84 -20.14
C HIS A 5 -12.47 -51.38 -19.64
N LEU A 6 -13.64 -50.96 -19.16
CA LEU A 6 -13.74 -49.68 -18.43
C LEU A 6 -12.80 -49.77 -17.21
N GLU A 7 -11.78 -48.97 -17.20
CA GLU A 7 -10.84 -48.92 -16.07
C GLU A 7 -11.59 -48.45 -14.82
N MET A 8 -11.88 -49.38 -13.92
CA MET A 8 -12.57 -49.08 -12.67
C MET A 8 -11.58 -48.73 -11.59
N LYS A 9 -11.81 -47.60 -10.88
CA LYS A 9 -11.05 -47.19 -9.71
C LYS A 9 -11.84 -47.45 -8.43
N LYS A 10 -11.12 -47.38 -7.29
CA LYS A 10 -11.73 -47.58 -5.98
C LYS A 10 -11.76 -46.25 -5.20
N ILE A 11 -12.86 -46.01 -4.50
CA ILE A 11 -13.05 -44.84 -3.65
C ILE A 11 -13.62 -45.29 -2.29
N ARG A 12 -13.26 -44.61 -1.23
CA ARG A 12 -13.81 -44.85 0.12
C ARG A 12 -14.84 -43.80 0.47
N ASP A 13 -15.92 -44.24 1.11
CA ASP A 13 -16.92 -43.36 1.71
C ASP A 13 -16.52 -42.90 3.14
N ASN A 14 -17.41 -42.18 3.80
CA ASN A 14 -17.18 -41.69 5.17
C ASN A 14 -17.23 -42.80 6.24
N HIS A 15 -17.75 -44.00 5.91
CA HIS A 15 -17.79 -45.18 6.75
C HIS A 15 -16.65 -46.14 6.42
N ASN A 16 -15.69 -45.71 5.58
CA ASN A 16 -14.54 -46.49 5.14
C ASN A 16 -14.87 -47.67 4.19
N HIS A 17 -16.11 -47.74 3.68
CA HIS A 17 -16.51 -48.74 2.70
C HIS A 17 -15.85 -48.43 1.34
N VAL A 18 -15.51 -49.47 0.59
CA VAL A 18 -14.80 -49.34 -0.69
C VAL A 18 -15.79 -49.55 -1.84
N TRP A 19 -15.95 -48.51 -2.67
CA TRP A 19 -16.80 -48.52 -3.86
C TRP A 19 -15.97 -48.51 -5.12
N GLN A 20 -16.35 -49.31 -6.10
CA GLN A 20 -15.77 -49.26 -7.45
C GLN A 20 -16.49 -48.21 -8.28
N TYR A 21 -15.75 -47.42 -9.07
CA TYR A 21 -16.33 -46.37 -9.88
C TYR A 21 -15.58 -46.18 -11.20
N ILE A 22 -16.29 -45.65 -12.21
CA ILE A 22 -15.77 -45.24 -13.50
C ILE A 22 -15.23 -43.80 -13.34
N PRO A 23 -13.95 -43.55 -13.52
CA PRO A 23 -13.39 -42.18 -13.40
C PRO A 23 -13.98 -41.26 -14.48
N LEU A 24 -14.05 -39.96 -14.19
CA LEU A 24 -14.64 -38.97 -15.08
C LEU A 24 -13.99 -38.94 -16.47
N ASN A 25 -12.66 -39.14 -16.55
CA ASN A 25 -11.95 -39.23 -17.84
C ASN A 25 -12.31 -40.44 -18.70
N SER A 26 -12.87 -41.50 -18.11
CA SER A 26 -13.33 -42.71 -18.80
C SER A 26 -14.84 -42.75 -18.98
N ALA A 27 -15.55 -41.73 -18.51
CA ALA A 27 -17.01 -41.65 -18.45
C ALA A 27 -17.64 -40.86 -19.62
N SER A 28 -16.93 -40.63 -20.71
CA SER A 28 -17.37 -39.79 -21.83
C SER A 28 -18.66 -40.25 -22.53
N ARG A 29 -19.08 -41.48 -22.28
CA ARG A 29 -20.30 -42.07 -22.85
C ARG A 29 -21.51 -42.06 -21.89
N ILE A 30 -21.36 -41.57 -20.68
CA ILE A 30 -22.44 -41.50 -19.69
C ILE A 30 -23.19 -40.18 -19.91
N HIS A 31 -24.47 -40.29 -20.25
CA HIS A 31 -25.35 -39.15 -20.47
C HIS A 31 -26.09 -38.75 -19.20
N HIS A 32 -26.50 -37.49 -19.10
CA HIS A 32 -27.20 -36.93 -17.92
C HIS A 32 -28.50 -37.68 -17.57
N ASN A 33 -29.26 -38.15 -18.56
CA ASN A 33 -30.48 -38.89 -18.36
C ASN A 33 -30.27 -40.29 -17.74
N GLN A 34 -29.04 -40.80 -17.75
CA GLN A 34 -28.66 -42.07 -17.13
C GLN A 34 -28.24 -41.89 -15.66
N VAL A 35 -28.14 -40.65 -15.16
CA VAL A 35 -27.69 -40.37 -13.80
C VAL A 35 -28.86 -40.14 -12.87
N VAL A 36 -29.08 -41.06 -11.94
CA VAL A 36 -30.22 -41.03 -11.00
C VAL A 36 -30.01 -40.13 -9.80
N GLY A 37 -28.77 -39.77 -9.43
CA GLY A 37 -28.50 -38.91 -8.32
C GLY A 37 -27.01 -38.73 -8.01
N ASP A 38 -26.71 -37.99 -6.95
CA ASP A 38 -25.38 -37.70 -6.46
C ASP A 38 -25.05 -38.49 -5.19
N VAL A 39 -23.84 -39.00 -5.06
CA VAL A 39 -23.35 -39.72 -3.88
C VAL A 39 -22.06 -39.12 -3.35
N LEU A 40 -21.69 -39.47 -2.10
CA LEU A 40 -20.50 -38.98 -1.38
C LEU A 40 -20.45 -37.46 -1.25
N CYS A 41 -21.59 -36.77 -1.36
CA CYS A 41 -21.73 -35.34 -1.19
C CYS A 41 -22.39 -35.05 0.17
N ARG A 42 -21.91 -34.03 0.86
CA ARG A 42 -22.62 -33.49 2.05
C ARG A 42 -23.72 -32.56 1.56
N ARG A 43 -24.97 -32.96 1.75
CA ARG A 43 -26.14 -32.17 1.39
C ARG A 43 -27.06 -31.99 2.59
N ASN A 44 -27.67 -30.82 2.69
CA ASN A 44 -28.71 -30.53 3.70
C ASN A 44 -30.09 -31.07 3.26
N GLN A 45 -30.14 -31.93 2.26
CA GLN A 45 -31.35 -32.55 1.70
C GLN A 45 -31.43 -33.98 2.16
N LYS A 46 -32.66 -34.50 2.25
CA LYS A 46 -32.87 -35.91 2.53
C LYS A 46 -32.44 -36.77 1.35
N PRO A 47 -31.87 -37.98 1.57
CA PRO A 47 -31.61 -38.93 0.52
C PRO A 47 -32.90 -39.31 -0.21
N ILE A 48 -32.81 -39.56 -1.50
CA ILE A 48 -33.91 -40.03 -2.36
C ILE A 48 -33.90 -41.54 -2.55
N GLY A 49 -32.82 -42.20 -2.15
CA GLY A 49 -32.63 -43.65 -2.24
C GLY A 49 -31.28 -44.05 -1.68
N THR A 50 -30.98 -45.31 -1.79
CA THR A 50 -29.70 -45.90 -1.32
C THR A 50 -29.14 -46.84 -2.39
N LEU A 51 -27.81 -46.85 -2.51
CA LEU A 51 -27.08 -47.89 -3.21
C LEU A 51 -26.58 -48.89 -2.19
N THR A 52 -27.00 -50.16 -2.36
CA THR A 52 -26.68 -51.25 -1.41
C THR A 52 -25.77 -52.25 -2.10
N ARG A 53 -24.73 -52.68 -1.40
CA ARG A 53 -23.83 -53.75 -1.87
C ARG A 53 -23.52 -54.70 -0.75
N THR A 54 -23.63 -56.00 -0.99
CA THR A 54 -23.19 -57.03 -0.04
C THR A 54 -21.75 -57.44 -0.42
N THR A 55 -20.85 -57.40 0.56
CA THR A 55 -19.48 -57.87 0.43
C THR A 55 -19.40 -59.39 0.49
N GLN A 56 -18.24 -59.96 0.11
CA GLN A 56 -18.01 -61.41 0.17
C GLN A 56 -18.14 -61.97 1.59
N ASP A 57 -17.90 -61.14 2.59
CA ASP A 57 -17.99 -61.48 4.01
C ASP A 57 -19.41 -61.34 4.57
N GLY A 58 -20.41 -61.06 3.69
CA GLY A 58 -21.81 -60.94 4.11
C GLY A 58 -22.19 -59.58 4.69
N GLU A 59 -21.27 -58.61 4.77
CA GLU A 59 -21.55 -57.28 5.25
C GLU A 59 -22.30 -56.46 4.20
N THR A 60 -23.37 -55.80 4.59
CA THR A 60 -24.15 -54.93 3.74
C THR A 60 -23.66 -53.50 3.84
N GLN A 61 -23.09 -52.95 2.77
CA GLN A 61 -22.67 -51.58 2.66
C GLN A 61 -23.76 -50.75 2.02
N VAL A 62 -24.06 -49.59 2.55
CA VAL A 62 -25.11 -48.68 2.11
C VAL A 62 -24.53 -47.31 1.82
N LEU A 63 -24.91 -46.73 0.70
CA LEU A 63 -24.49 -45.39 0.31
C LEU A 63 -25.72 -44.55 -0.08
N ASP A 64 -25.94 -43.45 0.60
CA ASP A 64 -27.06 -42.55 0.37
C ASP A 64 -26.97 -41.85 -0.99
N ILE A 65 -28.07 -41.86 -1.72
CA ILE A 65 -28.24 -41.15 -2.98
C ILE A 65 -29.03 -39.88 -2.73
N TYR A 66 -28.48 -38.77 -3.13
CA TYR A 66 -29.11 -37.46 -3.06
C TYR A 66 -29.64 -37.00 -4.43
N PRO A 67 -30.58 -36.04 -4.47
CA PRO A 67 -31.09 -35.52 -5.73
C PRO A 67 -29.96 -35.01 -6.62
N TYR A 68 -30.02 -35.33 -7.90
CA TYR A 68 -29.07 -34.81 -8.90
C TYR A 68 -29.12 -33.29 -8.94
N LYS A 69 -27.95 -32.67 -8.87
CA LYS A 69 -27.83 -31.22 -8.92
C LYS A 69 -27.15 -30.79 -10.21
N GLU A 70 -27.91 -30.14 -11.09
CA GLU A 70 -27.42 -29.70 -12.39
C GLU A 70 -26.23 -28.73 -12.27
N LYS A 71 -26.35 -27.73 -11.41
CA LYS A 71 -25.26 -26.79 -11.13
C LYS A 71 -24.59 -27.12 -9.78
N LEU A 72 -23.35 -27.58 -9.85
CA LEU A 72 -22.53 -27.84 -8.65
C LEU A 72 -22.05 -26.55 -8.03
N GLY A 73 -21.81 -26.56 -6.72
CA GLY A 73 -21.19 -25.44 -6.01
C GLY A 73 -19.72 -25.26 -6.39
N TYR A 74 -19.18 -24.07 -6.14
CA TYR A 74 -17.78 -23.71 -6.48
C TYR A 74 -16.73 -24.69 -5.93
N SER A 75 -17.00 -25.31 -4.79
CA SER A 75 -16.10 -26.29 -4.16
C SER A 75 -16.42 -27.75 -4.49
N ASP A 76 -17.45 -28.02 -5.29
CA ASP A 76 -17.84 -29.38 -5.63
C ASP A 76 -17.09 -29.86 -6.88
N LYS A 77 -16.58 -31.08 -6.85
CA LYS A 77 -15.88 -31.71 -7.97
C LYS A 77 -16.49 -33.07 -8.26
N ILE A 78 -16.78 -33.31 -9.51
CA ILE A 78 -17.16 -34.64 -10.00
C ILE A 78 -15.91 -35.51 -10.06
N VAL A 79 -15.97 -36.70 -9.44
CA VAL A 79 -14.88 -37.67 -9.42
C VAL A 79 -15.09 -38.76 -10.46
N GLY A 80 -16.34 -39.18 -10.65
CA GLY A 80 -16.75 -40.24 -11.58
C GLY A 80 -18.13 -40.75 -11.28
N TYR A 81 -18.41 -41.95 -11.66
CA TYR A 81 -19.76 -42.57 -11.59
C TYR A 81 -19.67 -43.99 -11.04
N ILE A 82 -20.63 -44.39 -10.20
CA ILE A 82 -20.84 -45.77 -9.79
C ILE A 82 -22.03 -46.33 -10.58
N ILE A 83 -21.94 -47.58 -11.04
CA ILE A 83 -23.07 -48.28 -11.65
C ILE A 83 -24.10 -48.50 -10.57
N TYR A 84 -25.32 -47.97 -10.78
CA TYR A 84 -26.45 -48.10 -9.85
C TYR A 84 -27.31 -49.32 -10.21
N GLU A 85 -27.65 -49.45 -11.49
CA GLU A 85 -28.44 -50.52 -12.05
C GLU A 85 -27.98 -50.82 -13.47
N GLU A 86 -27.79 -52.08 -13.78
CA GLU A 86 -27.43 -52.55 -15.12
C GLU A 86 -28.44 -53.62 -15.55
N ASN A 87 -29.13 -53.33 -16.64
CA ASN A 87 -30.03 -54.30 -17.26
C ASN A 87 -29.80 -54.30 -18.77
N ASP A 88 -30.42 -55.23 -19.49
CA ASP A 88 -30.19 -55.42 -20.93
C ASP A 88 -30.60 -54.22 -21.80
N ILE A 89 -31.36 -53.27 -21.24
CA ILE A 89 -31.91 -52.13 -21.97
C ILE A 89 -31.13 -50.84 -21.65
N GLU A 90 -30.80 -50.61 -20.36
CA GLU A 90 -30.19 -49.34 -19.93
C GLU A 90 -29.31 -49.56 -18.66
N THR A 91 -28.18 -48.86 -18.64
CA THR A 91 -27.35 -48.79 -17.44
C THR A 91 -27.54 -47.43 -16.75
N LYS A 92 -27.89 -47.44 -15.49
CA LYS A 92 -28.07 -46.26 -14.66
C LYS A 92 -26.87 -46.06 -13.73
N TYR A 93 -26.57 -44.80 -13.45
CA TYR A 93 -25.39 -44.41 -12.69
C TYR A 93 -25.75 -43.46 -11.55
N VAL A 94 -24.93 -43.45 -10.53
CA VAL A 94 -24.90 -42.39 -9.52
C VAL A 94 -23.59 -41.64 -9.63
N ARG A 95 -23.66 -40.31 -9.57
CA ARG A 95 -22.52 -39.43 -9.77
C ARG A 95 -21.81 -39.18 -8.44
N ILE A 96 -20.50 -39.36 -8.39
CA ILE A 96 -19.68 -39.09 -7.22
C ILE A 96 -19.30 -37.63 -7.20
N VAL A 97 -19.72 -36.90 -6.15
CA VAL A 97 -19.43 -35.51 -5.95
C VAL A 97 -18.66 -35.35 -4.64
N LYS A 98 -17.42 -34.89 -4.71
CA LYS A 98 -16.60 -34.56 -3.51
C LYS A 98 -16.33 -33.06 -3.43
N LYS A 99 -16.21 -32.55 -2.20
CA LYS A 99 -15.69 -31.20 -2.00
C LYS A 99 -14.19 -31.18 -2.36
N SER A 100 -13.83 -30.30 -3.25
CA SER A 100 -12.43 -29.98 -3.47
C SER A 100 -11.94 -29.27 -2.19
N GLY A 101 -10.95 -29.84 -1.52
CA GLY A 101 -10.30 -29.22 -0.34
C GLY A 101 -9.49 -27.97 -0.70
N VAL A 102 -9.59 -27.50 -1.95
CA VAL A 102 -8.95 -26.31 -2.46
C VAL A 102 -9.85 -25.11 -2.18
N LYS A 103 -9.60 -24.44 -1.05
CA LYS A 103 -8.83 -23.23 -1.26
C LYS A 103 -9.70 -21.98 -1.25
N ILE A 104 -10.67 -21.97 -0.36
CA ILE A 104 -11.28 -20.70 0.10
C ILE A 104 -10.19 -19.75 0.62
N TRP A 105 -9.07 -20.30 1.10
CA TRP A 105 -7.93 -19.54 1.60
C TRP A 105 -7.14 -18.77 0.51
N ILE A 106 -7.13 -19.24 -0.76
CA ILE A 106 -6.39 -18.55 -1.83
C ILE A 106 -6.99 -17.17 -2.14
N PRO A 107 -8.31 -17.02 -2.41
CA PRO A 107 -8.89 -15.69 -2.63
C PRO A 107 -8.79 -14.80 -1.38
N ILE A 108 -8.85 -15.37 -0.18
CA ILE A 108 -8.65 -14.62 1.07
C ILE A 108 -7.21 -14.11 1.18
N LEU A 109 -6.21 -14.94 0.89
CA LEU A 109 -4.81 -14.53 0.88
C LEU A 109 -4.52 -13.46 -0.17
N ILE A 110 -5.10 -13.59 -1.38
CA ILE A 110 -4.98 -12.57 -2.43
C ILE A 110 -5.60 -11.25 -1.98
N ALA A 111 -6.81 -11.30 -1.39
CA ALA A 111 -7.46 -10.09 -0.87
C ALA A 111 -6.65 -9.41 0.23
N LEU A 112 -6.08 -10.17 1.18
CA LEU A 112 -5.21 -9.65 2.23
C LEU A 112 -3.92 -9.06 1.66
N LEU A 113 -3.33 -9.69 0.64
CA LEU A 113 -2.14 -9.17 -0.04
C LEU A 113 -2.44 -7.84 -0.75
N CYS A 114 -3.58 -7.75 -1.46
CA CYS A 114 -4.01 -6.50 -2.11
C CYS A 114 -4.25 -5.38 -1.09
N LEU A 115 -4.89 -5.68 0.05
CA LEU A 115 -5.09 -4.71 1.14
C LEU A 115 -3.75 -4.28 1.76
N GLY A 116 -2.80 -5.19 1.94
CA GLY A 116 -1.46 -4.88 2.42
C GLY A 116 -0.70 -3.95 1.48
N ILE A 117 -0.75 -4.22 0.18
CA ILE A 117 -0.12 -3.36 -0.84
C ILE A 117 -0.79 -1.99 -0.88
N ALA A 118 -2.14 -1.93 -0.92
CA ALA A 118 -2.87 -0.67 -0.91
C ALA A 118 -2.57 0.15 0.36
N GLY A 119 -2.56 -0.47 1.53
CA GLY A 119 -2.18 0.16 2.79
C GLY A 119 -0.73 0.66 2.79
N GLY A 120 0.21 -0.14 2.30
CA GLY A 120 1.62 0.22 2.17
C GLY A 120 1.86 1.40 1.22
N VAL A 121 1.20 1.39 0.05
CA VAL A 121 1.26 2.49 -0.91
C VAL A 121 0.65 3.77 -0.33
N THR A 122 -0.50 3.67 0.33
CA THR A 122 -1.15 4.81 0.99
C THR A 122 -0.26 5.37 2.10
N TRP A 123 0.32 4.51 2.94
CA TRP A 123 1.28 4.91 3.98
C TRP A 123 2.50 5.61 3.39
N TYR A 124 3.08 5.06 2.30
CA TYR A 124 4.23 5.64 1.63
C TYR A 124 3.90 7.03 1.04
N ILE A 125 2.78 7.17 0.34
CA ILE A 125 2.33 8.44 -0.24
C ILE A 125 2.04 9.47 0.87
N LEU A 126 1.25 9.13 1.88
CA LEU A 126 0.90 10.04 2.98
C LEU A 126 2.09 10.35 3.89
N GLY A 127 3.00 9.40 4.09
CA GLY A 127 4.20 9.61 4.90
C GLY A 127 5.28 10.45 4.21
N ASN A 128 5.32 10.45 2.87
CA ASN A 128 6.26 11.27 2.08
C ASN A 128 5.70 12.62 1.62
N THR A 129 4.43 12.92 1.91
CA THR A 129 3.87 14.27 1.74
C THR A 129 4.12 15.12 2.98
N SER A 130 5.33 15.07 3.52
CA SER A 130 5.80 16.12 4.43
C SER A 130 5.85 17.40 3.60
N GLY A 131 5.00 18.38 3.91
CA GLY A 131 5.07 19.71 3.31
C GLY A 131 6.47 20.33 3.54
N PRO A 132 6.74 21.52 2.96
CA PRO A 132 8.00 22.21 3.17
C PRO A 132 8.26 22.39 4.67
N ASN A 133 9.51 22.15 5.10
CA ASN A 133 9.92 22.40 6.47
C ASN A 133 10.03 23.91 6.69
N LEU A 134 8.91 24.52 7.08
CA LEU A 134 8.84 25.97 7.29
C LEU A 134 9.45 26.37 8.63
N ASP A 135 10.17 27.49 8.64
CA ASP A 135 10.73 28.04 9.86
C ASP A 135 9.61 28.51 10.81
N LYS A 136 9.60 27.95 12.01
CA LYS A 136 8.55 28.23 13.02
C LYS A 136 8.65 29.62 13.62
N ALA A 137 9.82 30.26 13.54
CA ALA A 137 10.04 31.62 13.99
C ALA A 137 9.64 32.67 12.94
N ALA A 138 9.38 32.23 11.68
CA ALA A 138 8.97 33.12 10.62
C ALA A 138 7.49 33.52 10.76
N ILE A 139 7.23 34.77 11.00
CA ILE A 139 5.90 35.36 11.14
C ILE A 139 5.59 36.32 10.00
N ALA A 140 4.32 36.62 9.78
CA ALA A 140 3.91 37.60 8.76
C ALA A 140 4.59 38.96 9.03
N TYR A 141 5.19 39.52 7.98
CA TYR A 141 5.93 40.76 8.07
C TYR A 141 5.72 41.63 6.83
N GLN A 142 5.46 42.91 7.04
CA GLN A 142 5.36 43.90 5.97
C GLN A 142 6.51 44.90 6.10
N LEU A 143 7.19 45.10 4.97
CA LEU A 143 8.24 46.12 4.91
C LEU A 143 7.65 47.52 5.17
N PRO A 144 8.34 48.38 5.89
CA PRO A 144 7.96 49.80 6.03
C PRO A 144 7.75 50.42 4.63
N GLY A 145 6.61 51.08 4.43
CA GLY A 145 6.24 51.63 3.13
C GLY A 145 5.55 50.66 2.16
N GLY A 146 5.30 49.41 2.59
CA GLY A 146 4.53 48.44 1.77
C GLY A 146 5.29 47.91 0.56
N ALA A 147 6.64 47.98 0.56
CA ALA A 147 7.44 47.48 -0.55
C ALA A 147 7.26 45.95 -0.70
N LYS A 148 6.96 45.48 -1.90
CA LYS A 148 6.81 44.06 -2.24
C LYS A 148 7.38 43.79 -3.63
N ASN A 149 7.64 42.53 -3.90
CA ASN A 149 7.98 42.12 -5.27
C ASN A 149 6.71 42.14 -6.14
N THR A 150 6.76 42.89 -7.25
CA THR A 150 5.65 42.99 -8.21
C THR A 150 5.93 42.25 -9.50
N ASP A 151 7.15 41.75 -9.68
CA ASP A 151 7.55 40.97 -10.87
C ASP A 151 7.69 39.49 -10.51
N PRO A 152 6.76 38.63 -10.91
CA PRO A 152 6.80 37.21 -10.56
C PRO A 152 7.98 36.45 -11.20
N ASN A 153 8.67 37.05 -12.17
CA ASN A 153 9.82 36.43 -12.82
C ASN A 153 11.15 36.84 -12.16
N LYS A 154 11.12 37.68 -11.13
CA LYS A 154 12.30 38.13 -10.40
C LYS A 154 12.20 37.83 -8.92
N ILE A 155 13.34 37.66 -8.30
CA ILE A 155 13.46 37.49 -6.85
C ILE A 155 13.93 38.83 -6.27
N SER A 156 13.17 39.39 -5.34
CA SER A 156 13.57 40.56 -4.58
C SER A 156 14.34 40.12 -3.35
N ILE A 157 15.62 40.49 -3.26
CA ILE A 157 16.51 40.12 -2.17
C ILE A 157 16.80 41.36 -1.29
N PRO A 158 16.55 41.26 0.02
CA PRO A 158 16.88 42.38 0.96
C PRO A 158 18.38 42.63 1.01
N GLY A 159 18.78 43.89 1.15
CA GLY A 159 20.17 44.25 1.42
C GLY A 159 20.46 44.25 2.93
N TYR A 160 21.63 43.76 3.28
CA TYR A 160 22.13 43.75 4.66
C TYR A 160 23.49 44.48 4.73
N GLY A 161 23.66 45.39 5.69
CA GLY A 161 24.90 46.09 5.91
C GLY A 161 25.55 45.68 7.25
N THR A 162 25.09 46.28 8.34
CA THR A 162 25.59 46.00 9.69
C THR A 162 24.50 45.35 10.53
N LEU A 163 24.83 44.24 11.19
CA LEU A 163 24.00 43.53 12.16
C LEU A 163 24.58 43.78 13.56
N SER A 164 23.72 43.97 14.56
CA SER A 164 24.15 44.08 15.95
C SER A 164 23.74 42.86 16.76
N MET A 165 24.68 42.33 17.53
CA MET A 165 24.48 41.18 18.42
C MET A 165 24.79 41.59 19.86
N ASN A 166 23.90 41.29 20.76
CA ASN A 166 24.17 41.42 22.19
C ASN A 166 25.04 40.26 22.66
N GLN A 167 26.24 40.58 23.19
CA GLN A 167 27.23 39.59 23.62
C GLN A 167 26.69 38.63 24.69
N GLN A 168 25.95 39.16 25.67
CA GLN A 168 25.51 38.36 26.82
C GLN A 168 24.40 37.37 26.46
N THR A 169 23.50 37.77 25.58
CA THR A 169 22.32 36.95 25.19
C THR A 169 22.51 36.19 23.89
N GLY A 170 23.41 36.63 23.03
CA GLY A 170 23.58 36.15 21.67
C GLY A 170 22.47 36.60 20.71
N MET A 171 21.57 37.48 21.16
CA MET A 171 20.44 37.94 20.36
C MET A 171 20.86 38.94 19.28
N VAL A 172 20.31 38.74 18.09
CA VAL A 172 20.44 39.62 16.92
C VAL A 172 19.08 40.15 16.54
N HIS A 173 18.92 41.47 16.43
CA HIS A 173 17.64 42.13 16.14
C HIS A 173 17.50 42.56 14.67
N THR A 174 18.21 41.89 13.79
CA THR A 174 18.09 42.12 12.34
C THR A 174 17.06 41.22 11.73
N VAL A 175 16.15 41.78 10.94
CA VAL A 175 15.05 41.06 10.33
C VAL A 175 15.53 40.23 9.12
N LEU A 176 15.39 38.92 9.15
CA LEU A 176 15.63 38.03 8.01
C LEU A 176 14.29 37.83 7.29
N LEU A 177 14.15 38.46 6.13
CA LEU A 177 12.87 38.64 5.45
C LEU A 177 12.85 37.95 4.09
N ASN A 178 11.78 37.24 3.78
CA ASN A 178 11.41 36.94 2.40
C ASN A 178 10.32 37.90 1.94
N PRO A 179 10.62 38.84 1.02
CA PRO A 179 9.66 39.84 0.58
C PRO A 179 8.36 39.24 0.03
N GLU A 180 7.23 39.88 0.35
CA GLU A 180 5.93 39.52 -0.22
C GLU A 180 5.99 39.57 -1.75
N GLY A 181 5.37 38.57 -2.41
CA GLY A 181 5.33 38.46 -3.85
C GLY A 181 6.57 37.78 -4.48
N ASN A 182 7.54 37.33 -3.69
CA ASN A 182 8.60 36.48 -4.21
C ASN A 182 8.05 35.12 -4.66
N PRO A 183 8.53 34.56 -5.79
CA PRO A 183 8.07 33.26 -6.32
C PRO A 183 8.76 32.04 -5.67
N CYS A 184 9.45 32.23 -4.54
CA CYS A 184 10.28 31.18 -3.91
C CYS A 184 10.36 31.31 -2.40
N TYR A 185 10.68 30.20 -1.72
CA TYR A 185 11.13 30.19 -0.34
C TYR A 185 12.54 30.72 -0.21
N PHE A 186 12.87 31.29 0.96
CA PHE A 186 14.23 31.66 1.35
C PHE A 186 14.73 30.81 2.51
N THR A 187 16.01 30.46 2.46
CA THR A 187 16.78 29.95 3.59
C THR A 187 17.98 30.84 3.79
N TYR A 188 18.19 31.32 5.02
CA TYR A 188 19.34 32.13 5.37
C TYR A 188 20.40 31.29 6.04
N ILE A 189 21.64 31.40 5.58
CA ILE A 189 22.82 30.81 6.22
C ILE A 189 23.83 31.93 6.44
N ILE A 190 24.16 32.15 7.72
CA ILE A 190 25.07 33.22 8.11
C ILE A 190 26.38 32.61 8.62
N ARG A 191 27.49 33.03 8.02
CA ARG A 191 28.81 32.47 8.32
C ARG A 191 29.82 33.59 8.61
N LEU A 192 30.81 33.26 9.45
CA LEU A 192 32.02 34.08 9.56
C LEU A 192 32.79 33.99 8.24
N LYS A 193 33.15 35.15 7.66
CA LYS A 193 33.81 35.18 6.36
C LYS A 193 35.21 34.58 6.39
N ASP A 194 35.94 34.79 7.48
CA ASP A 194 37.34 34.37 7.59
C ASP A 194 37.49 32.86 7.79
N THR A 195 36.57 32.23 8.51
CA THR A 195 36.66 30.82 8.86
C THR A 195 35.65 29.94 8.11
N GLY A 196 34.61 30.54 7.50
CA GLY A 196 33.46 29.83 6.90
C GLY A 196 32.54 29.19 7.93
N GLU A 197 32.79 29.45 9.23
CA GLU A 197 32.02 28.85 10.31
C GLU A 197 30.58 29.38 10.32
N GLU A 198 29.60 28.45 10.38
CA GLU A 198 28.19 28.79 10.42
C GLU A 198 27.78 29.30 11.80
N LEU A 199 27.19 30.48 11.82
CA LEU A 199 26.68 31.14 13.01
C LEU A 199 25.18 30.93 13.21
N TYR A 200 24.44 30.90 12.12
CA TYR A 200 22.99 30.74 12.12
C TYR A 200 22.46 30.18 10.80
N HIS A 201 21.38 29.44 10.88
CA HIS A 201 20.71 28.84 9.74
C HIS A 201 19.19 28.82 9.99
N THR A 202 18.40 29.20 8.98
CA THR A 202 16.93 29.12 9.04
C THR A 202 16.44 27.92 8.29
N GLU A 203 15.24 27.46 8.63
CA GLU A 203 14.45 26.66 7.71
C GLU A 203 13.84 27.53 6.61
N LEU A 204 12.91 26.97 5.81
CA LEU A 204 12.28 27.69 4.72
C LEU A 204 11.37 28.83 5.23
N ILE A 205 11.58 30.03 4.70
CA ILE A 205 10.77 31.21 4.97
C ILE A 205 9.89 31.51 3.76
N GLU A 206 8.57 31.52 3.98
CA GLU A 206 7.59 31.84 2.95
C GLU A 206 7.65 33.32 2.52
N PRO A 207 7.25 33.67 1.28
CA PRO A 207 7.06 35.06 0.88
C PRO A 207 6.12 35.82 1.84
N GLY A 208 6.49 37.05 2.20
CA GLY A 208 5.75 37.89 3.15
C GLY A 208 5.95 37.51 4.62
N LYS A 209 6.92 36.63 4.92
CA LYS A 209 7.28 36.29 6.31
C LYS A 209 8.73 36.67 6.63
N ALA A 210 8.99 36.86 7.91
CA ALA A 210 10.31 37.19 8.41
C ALA A 210 10.57 36.63 9.81
N ILE A 211 11.85 36.41 10.12
CA ILE A 211 12.33 36.19 11.49
C ILE A 211 12.87 37.53 11.97
N GLN A 212 12.27 38.09 13.02
CA GLN A 212 12.60 39.41 13.51
C GLN A 212 13.76 39.40 14.52
N GLU A 213 13.84 38.36 15.32
CA GLU A 213 14.85 38.15 16.34
C GLU A 213 15.35 36.70 16.24
N TRP A 214 16.65 36.53 16.30
CA TRP A 214 17.30 35.24 16.24
C TRP A 214 18.56 35.21 17.07
N LYS A 215 19.06 34.02 17.38
CA LYS A 215 20.14 33.87 18.35
C LYS A 215 21.35 33.16 17.74
N ILE A 216 22.52 33.75 17.88
CA ILE A 216 23.80 33.10 17.64
C ILE A 216 24.21 32.40 18.95
N ASN A 217 24.34 31.08 18.90
CA ASN A 217 24.66 30.24 20.05
C ASN A 217 26.19 30.16 20.29
N LYS A 218 26.98 30.95 19.57
CA LYS A 218 28.42 31.02 19.72
C LYS A 218 28.79 32.19 20.62
N ASN A 219 29.74 31.98 21.55
CA ASN A 219 30.30 33.04 22.33
C ASN A 219 31.35 33.79 21.49
N LEU A 220 30.99 34.98 21.02
CA LEU A 220 31.87 35.90 20.34
C LEU A 220 32.29 37.02 21.30
N GLU A 221 33.54 37.41 21.26
CA GLU A 221 34.02 38.58 22.02
C GLU A 221 33.48 39.87 21.40
N LYS A 222 33.48 40.98 22.16
CA LYS A 222 33.11 42.28 21.65
C LYS A 222 34.03 42.69 20.48
N GLY A 223 33.44 43.16 19.43
CA GLY A 223 34.16 43.53 18.21
C GLY A 223 33.35 43.46 16.94
N GLU A 224 34.01 43.67 15.82
CA GLU A 224 33.44 43.63 14.51
C GLU A 224 33.92 42.36 13.76
N TYR A 225 32.98 41.63 13.16
CA TYR A 225 33.23 40.40 12.41
C TYR A 225 32.70 40.51 11.01
N ALA A 226 33.55 40.26 10.02
CA ALA A 226 33.08 40.11 8.66
C ALA A 226 32.26 38.83 8.52
N ILE A 227 31.04 38.95 8.00
CA ILE A 227 30.12 37.82 7.80
C ILE A 227 29.66 37.76 6.37
N GLU A 228 29.29 36.55 5.95
CA GLU A 228 28.58 36.31 4.72
C GLU A 228 27.17 35.83 5.06
N ILE A 229 26.16 36.45 4.45
CA ILE A 229 24.76 36.06 4.50
C ILE A 229 24.43 35.39 3.15
N GLN A 230 24.41 34.09 3.13
CA GLN A 230 23.97 33.32 1.99
C GLN A 230 22.44 33.16 2.07
N ILE A 231 21.78 33.49 0.97
CA ILE A 231 20.32 33.27 0.80
C ILE A 231 20.15 32.22 -0.25
N ASP A 232 19.76 31.03 0.15
CA ASP A 232 19.35 29.97 -0.77
C ASP A 232 17.86 30.07 -1.03
N THR A 233 17.45 29.71 -2.24
CA THR A 233 16.05 29.82 -2.65
C THR A 233 15.54 28.51 -3.23
N ALA A 234 14.26 28.20 -2.96
CA ALA A 234 13.58 27.01 -3.43
C ALA A 234 12.22 27.36 -4.05
N ALA A 235 11.81 26.66 -5.10
CA ALA A 235 10.54 26.91 -5.78
C ALA A 235 9.34 26.66 -4.85
N LEU A 236 8.27 27.48 -5.00
CA LEU A 236 7.05 27.31 -4.18
C LEU A 236 6.29 26.01 -4.52
N GLU A 237 6.32 25.60 -5.79
CA GLU A 237 5.62 24.38 -6.25
C GLU A 237 6.40 23.11 -5.91
N ASP A 238 7.74 23.21 -5.88
CA ASP A 238 8.64 22.11 -5.53
C ASP A 238 9.82 22.64 -4.70
N TYR A 239 9.66 22.62 -3.39
CA TYR A 239 10.68 23.12 -2.45
C TYR A 239 11.98 22.31 -2.44
N THR A 240 12.05 21.19 -3.14
CA THR A 240 13.29 20.42 -3.35
C THR A 240 14.11 20.97 -4.52
N GLN A 241 13.50 21.79 -5.36
CA GLN A 241 14.16 22.42 -6.49
C GLN A 241 14.79 23.75 -6.06
N ALA A 242 16.12 23.78 -5.97
CA ALA A 242 16.86 25.00 -5.73
C ALA A 242 16.72 25.97 -6.91
N THR A 243 16.58 27.26 -6.62
CA THR A 243 16.57 28.35 -7.58
C THR A 243 17.77 29.27 -7.37
N ASN A 244 17.76 30.48 -7.92
CA ASN A 244 18.90 31.40 -7.84
C ASN A 244 19.06 31.97 -6.42
N GLY A 245 20.19 31.69 -5.77
CA GLY A 245 20.56 32.27 -4.48
C GLY A 245 21.39 33.53 -4.60
N SER A 246 21.78 34.10 -3.45
CA SER A 246 22.64 35.28 -3.36
C SER A 246 23.56 35.20 -2.14
N ILE A 247 24.71 35.82 -2.22
CA ILE A 247 25.62 35.99 -1.08
C ILE A 247 25.82 37.51 -0.86
N ILE A 248 25.58 37.95 0.36
CA ILE A 248 25.72 39.34 0.78
C ILE A 248 26.83 39.42 1.84
N ASN A 249 27.81 40.28 1.60
CA ASN A 249 28.83 40.59 2.62
C ASN A 249 28.27 41.64 3.58
N ALA A 250 28.42 41.39 4.88
CA ALA A 250 27.94 42.25 5.95
C ALA A 250 28.93 42.27 7.12
N THR A 251 28.65 43.10 8.09
CA THR A 251 29.42 43.18 9.33
C THR A 251 28.54 42.83 10.52
N LEU A 252 28.99 41.94 11.38
CA LEU A 252 28.35 41.65 12.65
C LEU A 252 29.11 42.41 13.76
N VAL A 253 28.45 43.34 14.42
CA VAL A 253 28.97 44.08 15.58
C VAL A 253 28.48 43.40 16.85
N VAL A 254 29.42 42.96 17.70
CA VAL A 254 29.12 42.33 19.01
C VAL A 254 29.33 43.38 20.10
N GLU A 255 28.25 43.73 20.78
CA GLU A 255 28.20 44.80 21.81
C GLU A 255 28.06 44.27 23.25
#